data_12a19e69029835a692ff9769271b7392
#
_entry.id   12a19e69029835a692ff9769271b7392
#
_cell.length_a   1.000
_cell.length_b   1.000
_cell.length_c   1.000
_cell.angle_alpha   90.00
_cell.angle_beta   90.00
_cell.angle_gamma   90.00
#
_symmetry.space_group_name_H-M   'P 1'
#
loop_
_entity.id
_entity.type
_entity.pdbx_description
1 polymer ?
#
loop_
_entity_poly.entity_id
_entity_poly.type
_entity_poly.pdbx_seq_one_letter_code
_entity_poly.pdbx_strand_id
1 'polypeptide(L)'
;MTNSRAEVPFITISIGLGTSKFAQMFQMQYLKNRQHGFDGKTPVFPKLVFITKKGLNLYPNDPQYYIFKEAIKTSSMRLYPDYQSYENCVKATGSFKTSMGCRSYLSSQNLDTESDGGFNQGVCSINLVRCAIMSHGNEQQFYKNLDKALDLSYEALILRHKMLCG
;
A
#
# COMPACT_ATOMS: atom_id res chain seq x y z
N MET A 1 8.69 3.65 -19.47
CA MET A 1 8.89 2.41 -20.25
C MET A 1 7.58 1.62 -20.21
N THR A 2 7.05 1.26 -21.34
CA THR A 2 5.90 0.35 -21.48
C THR A 2 6.42 -1.04 -21.83
N ASN A 3 5.68 -2.08 -21.44
CA ASN A 3 5.95 -3.44 -21.90
C ASN A 3 5.52 -3.62 -23.37
N SER A 4 5.72 -4.82 -23.94
CA SER A 4 5.33 -5.14 -25.32
C SER A 4 3.82 -4.99 -25.61
N ARG A 5 2.99 -4.86 -24.57
CA ARG A 5 1.53 -4.62 -24.68
C ARG A 5 1.13 -3.17 -24.42
N ALA A 6 2.11 -2.24 -24.43
CA ALA A 6 1.93 -0.82 -24.11
C ALA A 6 1.40 -0.55 -22.68
N GLU A 7 1.54 -1.51 -21.77
CA GLU A 7 1.15 -1.35 -20.36
C GLU A 7 2.32 -0.74 -19.57
N VAL A 8 2.01 0.12 -18.60
CA VAL A 8 2.98 0.61 -17.63
C VAL A 8 3.01 -0.36 -16.44
N PRO A 9 4.15 -1.03 -16.18
CA PRO A 9 4.21 -1.98 -15.07
C PRO A 9 4.01 -1.27 -13.73
N PHE A 10 3.20 -1.86 -12.85
CA PHE A 10 3.02 -1.40 -11.47
C PHE A 10 4.25 -1.79 -10.64
N ILE A 11 5.22 -0.90 -10.58
CA ILE A 11 6.41 -1.09 -9.75
C ILE A 11 6.22 -0.33 -8.44
N THR A 12 6.50 -1.00 -7.32
CA THR A 12 6.53 -0.41 -5.98
C THR A 12 7.93 -0.53 -5.40
N ILE A 13 8.46 0.55 -4.88
CA ILE A 13 9.71 0.59 -4.12
C ILE A 13 9.36 0.82 -2.67
N SER A 14 9.84 -0.05 -1.77
CA SER A 14 9.67 0.08 -0.34
C SER A 14 11.00 0.49 0.30
N ILE A 15 10.98 1.54 1.11
CA ILE A 15 12.13 2.07 1.86
C ILE A 15 11.76 2.26 3.32
N GLY A 16 12.73 2.56 4.17
CA GLY A 16 12.53 2.85 5.60
C GLY A 16 13.21 1.86 6.54
N LEU A 17 13.49 0.61 6.10
CA LEU A 17 14.10 -0.41 6.96
C LEU A 17 15.61 -0.60 6.77
N GLY A 18 16.20 0.01 5.76
CA GLY A 18 17.63 -0.13 5.48
C GLY A 18 18.49 0.63 6.49
N THR A 19 19.34 -0.09 7.22
CA THR A 19 20.18 0.46 8.30
C THR A 19 21.63 0.72 7.91
N SER A 20 22.12 0.08 6.84
CA SER A 20 23.49 0.31 6.39
C SER A 20 23.68 1.75 5.89
N LYS A 21 24.90 2.26 5.95
CA LYS A 21 25.23 3.61 5.47
C LYS A 21 24.78 3.84 4.02
N PHE A 22 25.01 2.85 3.16
CA PHE A 22 24.58 2.95 1.76
C PHE A 22 23.05 2.96 1.61
N ALA A 23 22.35 2.12 2.40
CA ALA A 23 20.87 2.12 2.38
C ALA A 23 20.30 3.46 2.85
N GLN A 24 20.88 4.07 3.87
CA GLN A 24 20.47 5.40 4.35
C GLN A 24 20.72 6.48 3.30
N MET A 25 21.90 6.48 2.67
CA MET A 25 22.23 7.39 1.58
C MET A 25 21.27 7.23 0.38
N PHE A 26 20.99 5.99 -0.01
CA PHE A 26 20.05 5.69 -1.08
C PHE A 26 18.64 6.22 -0.76
N GLN A 27 18.13 5.94 0.43
CA GLN A 27 16.80 6.39 0.87
C GLN A 27 16.70 7.93 0.82
N MET A 28 17.70 8.61 1.38
CA MET A 28 17.74 10.07 1.38
C MET A 28 17.80 10.65 -0.03
N GLN A 29 18.67 10.11 -0.88
CA GLN A 29 18.82 10.61 -2.26
C GLN A 29 17.56 10.32 -3.08
N TYR A 30 16.95 9.14 -2.90
CA TYR A 30 15.71 8.78 -3.58
C TYR A 30 14.56 9.73 -3.20
N LEU A 31 14.39 10.05 -1.91
CA LEU A 31 13.39 11.01 -1.43
C LEU A 31 13.63 12.40 -2.02
N LYS A 32 14.87 12.89 -2.01
CA LYS A 32 15.23 14.19 -2.59
C LYS A 32 14.96 14.25 -4.09
N ASN A 33 15.34 13.22 -4.83
CA ASN A 33 15.04 13.13 -6.27
C ASN A 33 13.53 13.13 -6.53
N ARG A 34 12.77 12.49 -5.66
CA ARG A 34 11.30 12.47 -5.74
C ARG A 34 10.70 13.86 -5.53
N GLN A 35 11.26 14.68 -4.63
CA GLN A 35 10.83 16.07 -4.42
C GLN A 35 11.02 16.92 -5.67
N HIS A 36 12.14 16.76 -6.37
CA HIS A 36 12.38 17.47 -7.63
C HIS A 36 11.38 17.04 -8.71
N GLY A 37 11.00 15.76 -8.71
CA GLY A 37 10.16 15.20 -9.75
C GLY A 37 10.91 14.99 -11.06
N PHE A 38 10.19 14.60 -12.10
CA PHE A 38 10.70 14.47 -13.44
C PHE A 38 10.21 15.66 -14.27
N ASP A 39 11.10 16.52 -14.67
CA ASP A 39 10.79 17.79 -15.36
C ASP A 39 9.73 18.62 -14.58
N GLY A 40 9.93 18.74 -13.25
CA GLY A 40 9.03 19.43 -12.36
C GLY A 40 7.68 18.72 -12.08
N LYS A 41 7.38 17.62 -12.79
CA LYS A 41 6.14 16.86 -12.64
C LYS A 41 6.29 15.74 -11.62
N THR A 42 5.20 15.41 -10.93
CA THR A 42 5.17 14.29 -9.98
C THR A 42 5.21 12.96 -10.74
N PRO A 43 6.24 12.12 -10.58
CA PRO A 43 6.25 10.79 -11.18
C PRO A 43 5.22 9.90 -10.50
N VAL A 44 4.34 9.27 -11.28
CA VAL A 44 3.33 8.34 -10.76
C VAL A 44 3.98 6.99 -10.42
N PHE A 45 4.94 6.55 -11.23
CA PHE A 45 5.67 5.29 -11.04
C PHE A 45 7.18 5.53 -10.98
N PRO A 46 7.92 4.67 -10.26
CA PRO A 46 7.43 3.62 -9.35
C PRO A 46 6.67 4.23 -8.16
N LYS A 47 5.69 3.50 -7.62
CA LYS A 47 5.08 3.86 -6.33
C LYS A 47 6.13 3.78 -5.25
N LEU A 48 6.02 4.64 -4.25
CA LEU A 48 6.95 4.67 -3.12
C LEU A 48 6.18 4.41 -1.83
N VAL A 49 6.65 3.45 -1.05
CA VAL A 49 6.17 3.14 0.30
C VAL A 49 7.29 3.37 1.28
N PHE A 50 7.03 4.17 2.31
CA PHE A 50 7.94 4.35 3.44
C PHE A 50 7.45 3.52 4.62
N ILE A 51 8.30 2.63 5.11
CA ILE A 51 7.99 1.74 6.23
C ILE A 51 8.46 2.40 7.51
N THR A 52 7.51 2.67 8.42
CA THR A 52 7.80 3.16 9.76
C THR A 52 7.98 2.00 10.73
N LYS A 53 9.00 2.08 11.58
CA LYS A 53 9.29 1.08 12.61
C LYS A 53 9.72 1.76 13.90
N LYS A 54 9.14 1.35 15.02
CA LYS A 54 9.52 1.82 16.37
C LYS A 54 10.97 1.48 16.67
N GLY A 55 11.67 2.40 17.31
CA GLY A 55 13.10 2.23 17.65
C GLY A 55 14.05 2.35 16.44
N LEU A 56 13.53 2.61 15.23
CA LEU A 56 14.35 2.81 14.04
C LEU A 56 14.18 4.20 13.42
N ASN A 57 12.94 4.56 13.08
CA ASN A 57 12.69 5.80 12.30
C ASN A 57 11.38 6.52 12.62
N LEU A 58 10.56 6.02 13.56
CA LEU A 58 9.21 6.56 13.80
C LEU A 58 9.22 7.75 14.77
N TYR A 59 10.03 7.71 15.83
CA TYR A 59 10.04 8.71 16.87
C TYR A 59 11.26 9.65 16.79
N PRO A 60 11.17 10.88 17.34
CA PRO A 60 12.26 11.85 17.29
C PRO A 60 13.61 11.36 17.80
N ASN A 61 13.62 10.44 18.75
CA ASN A 61 14.84 9.86 19.33
C ASN A 61 15.36 8.64 18.56
N ASP A 62 14.68 8.20 17.52
CA ASP A 62 15.10 7.05 16.73
C ASP A 62 16.28 7.41 15.81
N PRO A 63 17.25 6.51 15.59
CA PRO A 63 18.51 6.80 14.90
C PRO A 63 18.32 7.24 13.44
N GLN A 64 17.23 6.84 12.80
CA GLN A 64 16.93 7.19 11.42
C GLN A 64 15.68 8.09 11.29
N TYR A 65 15.25 8.75 12.34
CA TYR A 65 14.12 9.67 12.31
C TYR A 65 14.29 10.78 11.26
N TYR A 66 15.52 11.21 10.98
CA TYR A 66 15.80 12.23 9.97
C TYR A 66 15.38 11.79 8.55
N ILE A 67 15.42 10.47 8.24
CA ILE A 67 14.93 9.92 6.96
C ILE A 67 13.40 10.00 6.92
N PHE A 68 12.73 9.69 8.03
CA PHE A 68 11.28 9.83 8.14
C PHE A 68 10.84 11.29 7.96
N LYS A 69 11.54 12.24 8.55
CA LYS A 69 11.28 13.68 8.32
C LYS A 69 11.40 14.05 6.84
N GLU A 70 12.41 13.52 6.15
CA GLU A 70 12.57 13.75 4.72
C GLU A 70 11.44 13.10 3.91
N ALA A 71 10.96 11.92 4.34
CA ALA A 71 9.79 11.27 3.72
C ALA A 71 8.52 12.12 3.88
N ILE A 72 8.26 12.65 5.09
CA ILE A 72 7.13 13.58 5.34
C ILE A 72 7.24 14.81 4.46
N LYS A 73 8.41 15.42 4.37
CA LYS A 73 8.66 16.55 3.48
C LYS A 73 8.36 16.20 2.03
N THR A 74 8.76 15.01 1.59
CA THR A 74 8.49 14.54 0.23
C THR A 74 6.99 14.41 -0.02
N SER A 75 6.24 13.79 0.89
CA SER A 75 4.79 13.62 0.73
C SER A 75 4.00 14.93 0.87
N SER A 76 4.54 15.95 1.53
CA SER A 76 3.93 17.27 1.54
C SER A 76 4.05 18.03 0.21
N MET A 77 5.01 17.65 -0.63
CA MET A 77 5.28 18.28 -1.92
C MET A 77 4.78 17.43 -3.10
N ARG A 78 4.68 16.14 -2.92
CA ARG A 78 4.40 15.15 -3.98
C ARG A 78 3.39 14.12 -3.50
N LEU A 79 2.84 13.30 -4.42
CA LEU A 79 1.85 12.28 -4.13
C LEU A 79 2.36 11.15 -3.20
N TYR A 80 3.66 10.87 -3.22
CA TYR A 80 4.29 9.78 -2.46
C TYR A 80 5.39 10.32 -1.53
N PRO A 81 5.83 9.55 -0.52
CA PRO A 81 5.51 8.14 -0.22
C PRO A 81 4.16 7.91 0.45
N ASP A 82 3.61 6.68 0.28
CA ASP A 82 2.64 6.11 1.20
C ASP A 82 3.36 5.60 2.45
N TYR A 83 2.67 5.49 3.58
CA TYR A 83 3.25 5.05 4.86
C TYR A 83 2.69 3.70 5.28
N GLN A 84 3.58 2.78 5.67
CA GLN A 84 3.22 1.47 6.21
C GLN A 84 3.84 1.29 7.59
N SER A 85 3.03 0.97 8.60
CA SER A 85 3.52 0.62 9.93
C SER A 85 4.00 -0.82 9.94
N TYR A 86 5.26 -1.03 10.32
CA TYR A 86 5.85 -2.35 10.51
C TYR A 86 5.06 -3.16 11.53
N GLU A 87 4.81 -2.56 12.72
CA GLU A 87 4.15 -3.23 13.82
C GLU A 87 2.70 -3.63 13.50
N ASN A 88 1.96 -2.73 12.86
CA ASN A 88 0.57 -3.02 12.49
C ASN A 88 0.51 -4.11 11.41
N CYS A 89 1.45 -4.11 10.48
CA CYS A 89 1.56 -5.16 9.48
C CYS A 89 1.81 -6.51 10.15
N VAL A 90 2.82 -6.60 11.01
CA VAL A 90 3.12 -7.84 11.76
C VAL A 90 1.95 -8.30 12.61
N LYS A 91 1.25 -7.36 13.28
CA LYS A 91 0.07 -7.68 14.10
C LYS A 91 -1.07 -8.26 13.25
N ALA A 92 -1.27 -7.74 12.05
CA ALA A 92 -2.36 -8.14 11.17
C ALA A 92 -2.08 -9.43 10.39
N THR A 93 -0.81 -9.69 10.02
CA THR A 93 -0.45 -10.77 9.11
C THR A 93 0.53 -11.79 9.69
N GLY A 94 0.92 -11.63 10.97
CA GLY A 94 1.87 -12.50 11.68
C GLY A 94 3.34 -12.26 11.32
N SER A 95 3.64 -11.71 10.16
CA SER A 95 4.99 -11.37 9.71
C SER A 95 4.98 -10.07 8.92
N PHE A 96 6.14 -9.41 8.82
CA PHE A 96 6.21 -8.21 7.99
C PHE A 96 6.15 -8.57 6.51
N LYS A 97 5.23 -7.93 5.79
CA LYS A 97 5.07 -8.04 4.35
C LYS A 97 4.96 -6.65 3.73
N THR A 98 5.68 -6.45 2.62
CA THR A 98 5.54 -5.21 1.86
C THR A 98 4.21 -5.20 1.12
N SER A 99 3.59 -4.03 1.04
CA SER A 99 2.41 -3.87 0.19
C SER A 99 2.79 -3.99 -1.28
N MET A 100 1.93 -4.66 -2.04
CA MET A 100 2.05 -4.73 -3.50
C MET A 100 1.24 -3.61 -4.16
N GLY A 101 1.66 -3.17 -5.31
CA GLY A 101 1.04 -2.20 -6.22
C GLY A 101 -0.09 -1.33 -5.66
N CYS A 102 -1.28 -1.86 -5.50
CA CYS A 102 -2.48 -1.15 -5.03
C CYS A 102 -2.69 -1.22 -3.50
N ARG A 103 -1.64 -1.35 -2.69
CA ARG A 103 -1.67 -1.49 -1.22
C ARG A 103 -2.27 -2.82 -0.76
N SER A 104 -2.24 -3.83 -1.60
CA SER A 104 -2.66 -5.19 -1.25
C SER A 104 -1.56 -5.92 -0.50
N TYR A 105 -1.96 -6.84 0.36
CA TYR A 105 -1.06 -7.73 1.10
C TYR A 105 -1.39 -9.17 0.76
N LEU A 106 -0.36 -10.00 0.64
CA LEU A 106 -0.56 -11.44 0.65
C LEU A 106 -0.85 -11.86 2.09
N SER A 107 -2.06 -12.34 2.35
CA SER A 107 -2.40 -12.98 3.60
C SER A 107 -1.92 -14.42 3.55
N SER A 108 -1.02 -14.83 4.45
CA SER A 108 -0.76 -16.25 4.67
C SER A 108 -1.55 -16.67 5.90
N GLN A 109 -2.39 -17.69 5.75
CA GLN A 109 -3.05 -18.32 6.88
C GLN A 109 -2.05 -19.15 7.72
N ASN A 110 -0.91 -19.52 7.15
CA ASN A 110 0.18 -20.21 7.83
C ASN A 110 1.33 -19.23 8.05
N LEU A 111 1.62 -18.94 9.31
CA LEU A 111 2.63 -17.96 9.77
C LEU A 111 4.07 -18.29 9.33
N ASP A 112 4.34 -19.54 9.01
CA ASP A 112 5.70 -20.06 8.72
C ASP A 112 5.94 -20.32 7.21
N THR A 113 4.98 -20.06 6.33
CA THR A 113 5.17 -20.34 4.91
C THR A 113 5.68 -19.11 4.18
N GLU A 114 6.75 -19.32 3.43
CA GLU A 114 7.21 -18.41 2.39
C GLU A 114 6.03 -18.02 1.49
N SER A 115 5.98 -16.77 1.12
CA SER A 115 4.92 -16.25 0.24
C SER A 115 5.14 -16.60 -1.24
N ASP A 116 6.05 -17.53 -1.51
CA ASP A 116 6.36 -17.98 -2.86
C ASP A 116 5.14 -18.60 -3.52
N GLY A 117 4.84 -18.14 -4.73
CA GLY A 117 3.65 -18.57 -5.47
C GLY A 117 2.34 -17.91 -5.03
N GLY A 118 2.37 -17.08 -3.97
CA GLY A 118 1.19 -16.32 -3.55
C GLY A 118 0.85 -15.18 -4.51
N PHE A 119 -0.43 -14.98 -4.81
CA PHE A 119 -0.91 -13.85 -5.63
C PHE A 119 -2.31 -13.40 -5.21
N ASN A 120 -2.66 -12.16 -5.56
CA ASN A 120 -4.01 -11.66 -5.36
C ASN A 120 -4.94 -12.18 -6.44
N GLN A 121 -6.01 -12.86 -6.04
CA GLN A 121 -6.99 -13.43 -6.95
C GLN A 121 -7.97 -12.41 -7.52
N GLY A 122 -8.13 -11.27 -6.87
CA GLY A 122 -8.97 -10.20 -7.34
C GLY A 122 -9.26 -9.13 -6.31
N VAL A 123 -9.85 -8.04 -6.78
CA VAL A 123 -10.27 -6.89 -5.99
C VAL A 123 -11.70 -6.52 -6.36
N CYS A 124 -12.53 -6.24 -5.37
CA CYS A 124 -13.84 -5.63 -5.54
C CYS A 124 -13.80 -4.21 -4.95
N SER A 125 -14.23 -3.23 -5.72
CA SER A 125 -14.35 -1.84 -5.26
C SER A 125 -15.80 -1.52 -4.94
N ILE A 126 -16.05 -1.02 -3.72
CA ILE A 126 -17.38 -0.58 -3.30
C ILE A 126 -17.49 0.92 -3.49
N ASN A 127 -18.49 1.35 -4.23
CA ASN A 127 -18.78 2.77 -4.45
C ASN A 127 -19.62 3.32 -3.27
N LEU A 128 -18.92 3.87 -2.26
CA LEU A 128 -19.56 4.47 -1.08
C LEU A 128 -20.43 5.68 -1.43
N VAL A 129 -20.06 6.45 -2.44
CA VAL A 129 -20.84 7.61 -2.91
C VAL A 129 -22.21 7.16 -3.42
N ARG A 130 -22.25 6.05 -4.18
CA ARG A 130 -23.52 5.45 -4.61
C ARG A 130 -24.36 5.00 -3.44
N CYS A 131 -23.78 4.34 -2.44
CA CYS A 131 -24.50 3.93 -1.23
C CYS A 131 -25.11 5.15 -0.51
N ALA A 132 -24.38 6.25 -0.42
CA ALA A 132 -24.83 7.48 0.19
C ALA A 132 -25.96 8.16 -0.61
N ILE A 133 -25.82 8.30 -1.92
CA ILE A 133 -26.86 8.88 -2.78
C ILE A 133 -28.17 8.08 -2.67
N MET A 134 -28.08 6.74 -2.75
CA MET A 134 -29.24 5.85 -2.66
C MET A 134 -29.87 5.80 -1.26
N SER A 135 -29.22 6.34 -0.24
CA SER A 135 -29.78 6.44 1.11
C SER A 135 -30.67 7.66 1.31
N HIS A 136 -30.66 8.62 0.35
CA HIS A 136 -31.43 9.86 0.43
C HIS A 136 -31.30 10.61 1.77
N GLY A 137 -30.09 10.60 2.35
CA GLY A 137 -29.78 11.23 3.64
C GLY A 137 -30.17 10.42 4.87
N ASN A 138 -30.67 9.20 4.72
CA ASN A 138 -30.99 8.30 5.81
C ASN A 138 -29.78 7.43 6.16
N GLU A 139 -29.21 7.60 7.35
CA GLU A 139 -28.03 6.89 7.81
C GLU A 139 -28.25 5.37 7.91
N GLN A 140 -29.38 4.93 8.44
CA GLN A 140 -29.68 3.49 8.54
C GLN A 140 -29.80 2.85 7.15
N GLN A 141 -30.37 3.57 6.18
CA GLN A 141 -30.44 3.09 4.81
C GLN A 141 -29.07 3.06 4.15
N PHE A 142 -28.17 4.00 4.49
CA PHE A 142 -26.79 3.96 4.03
C PHE A 142 -26.09 2.67 4.46
N TYR A 143 -26.17 2.32 5.73
CA TYR A 143 -25.54 1.08 6.23
C TYR A 143 -26.16 -0.18 5.59
N LYS A 144 -27.47 -0.24 5.40
CA LYS A 144 -28.11 -1.34 4.65
C LYS A 144 -27.59 -1.46 3.21
N ASN A 145 -27.42 -0.34 2.52
CA ASN A 145 -26.86 -0.33 1.17
C ASN A 145 -25.41 -0.77 1.15
N LEU A 146 -24.64 -0.37 2.17
CA LEU A 146 -23.24 -0.77 2.33
C LEU A 146 -23.12 -2.26 2.62
N ASP A 147 -23.87 -2.79 3.56
CA ASP A 147 -23.88 -4.23 3.91
C ASP A 147 -24.21 -5.08 2.68
N LYS A 148 -25.24 -4.71 1.93
CA LYS A 148 -25.58 -5.39 0.68
C LYS A 148 -24.44 -5.36 -0.35
N ALA A 149 -23.73 -4.24 -0.45
CA ALA A 149 -22.59 -4.12 -1.37
C ALA A 149 -21.40 -4.96 -0.90
N LEU A 150 -21.19 -5.07 0.41
CA LEU A 150 -20.17 -5.93 1.01
C LEU A 150 -20.47 -7.41 0.78
N ASP A 151 -21.69 -7.85 1.00
CA ASP A 151 -22.14 -9.23 0.77
C ASP A 151 -21.95 -9.64 -0.69
N LEU A 152 -22.40 -8.82 -1.63
CA LEU A 152 -22.21 -9.05 -3.07
C LEU A 152 -20.72 -9.12 -3.46
N SER A 153 -19.89 -8.27 -2.87
CA SER A 153 -18.44 -8.27 -3.11
C SER A 153 -17.78 -9.53 -2.57
N TYR A 154 -18.20 -9.98 -1.39
CA TYR A 154 -17.74 -11.22 -0.79
C TYR A 154 -18.14 -12.43 -1.64
N GLU A 155 -19.40 -12.55 -2.03
CA GLU A 155 -19.88 -13.64 -2.90
C GLU A 155 -19.12 -13.69 -4.24
N ALA A 156 -18.89 -12.52 -4.86
CA ALA A 156 -18.15 -12.42 -6.10
C ALA A 156 -16.69 -12.90 -5.95
N LEU A 157 -16.02 -12.57 -4.85
CA LEU A 157 -14.65 -13.01 -4.57
C LEU A 157 -14.60 -14.51 -4.28
N ILE A 158 -15.56 -15.05 -3.52
CA ILE A 158 -15.67 -16.51 -3.27
C ILE A 158 -15.95 -17.29 -4.54
N LEU A 159 -16.85 -16.79 -5.38
CA LEU A 159 -17.14 -17.43 -6.68
C LEU A 159 -15.87 -17.46 -7.55
N ARG A 160 -15.16 -16.33 -7.62
CA ARG A 160 -13.88 -16.25 -8.36
C ARG A 160 -12.84 -17.22 -7.82
N HIS A 161 -12.72 -17.33 -6.49
CA HIS A 161 -11.82 -18.29 -5.86
C HIS A 161 -12.16 -19.72 -6.29
N LYS A 162 -13.43 -20.11 -6.20
CA LYS A 162 -13.89 -21.43 -6.63
C LYS A 162 -13.60 -21.72 -8.11
N MET A 163 -13.71 -20.72 -8.98
CA MET A 163 -13.41 -20.86 -10.41
C MET A 163 -11.91 -21.01 -10.69
N LEU A 164 -11.05 -20.48 -9.83
CA LEU A 164 -9.59 -20.54 -10.00
C LEU A 164 -8.97 -21.79 -9.35
N CYS A 165 -9.57 -22.30 -8.30
CA CYS A 165 -9.05 -23.43 -7.49
C CYS A 165 -9.83 -24.74 -7.69
N GLY A 166 -10.94 -24.72 -8.41
CA GLY A 166 -11.74 -25.90 -8.79
C GLY A 166 -11.26 -26.51 -10.03
#